data_b59194e356af7c9c0057b77d43a79169
#
_entry.id   b59194e356af7c9c0057b77d43a79169
#
_cell.length_a   1.000
_cell.length_b   1.000
_cell.length_c   1.000
_cell.angle_alpha   90.00
_cell.angle_beta   90.00
_cell.angle_gamma   90.00
#
_symmetry.space_group_name_H-M   'P 1'
#
loop_
_entity.id
_entity.type
_entity.pdbx_description
1 polymer ?
#
loop_
_entity_poly.entity_id
_entity_poly.type
_entity_poly.pdbx_seq_one_letter_code
_entity_poly.pdbx_strand_id
1 'polypeptide(L)'
;MRLPTPAIRRGALAILVAAVIVVGIGLPASAQRRWVVAFANLTEEPGVTLEGTGFTGPEVRESFTLAARPYPIDLVLYDNRRDDARAAANAEAAIARRVDLYVQYHHGGTANATVGQKLKAAGIPALAINDPVPGAPLYALDNAGAGRVAGEALAQFAARAWSGQSTVAVVIGRVSAAAERVPERVRGVTGALRERLPGARLTTLDTHGNPAQVAPLLGAFLSANPSRKVLIAATDDATALAAKTAVETVGRALDAAIVGQGVDRTIHGGINDRKEIDPANRNSIVIGSVAFYLDRLGYEVLPLALRMLRGEAVPSRTLTPHKLITAANVFIEYPPYDMN
;
A
#
# COMPACT_ATOMS: atom_id res chain seq x y z
N MET A 1 79.27 60.30 -43.31
CA MET A 1 77.88 60.18 -43.70
C MET A 1 77.16 59.39 -42.60
N ARG A 2 76.51 60.05 -41.63
CA ARG A 2 75.87 59.43 -40.48
C ARG A 2 74.41 59.88 -40.53
N LEU A 3 73.47 58.93 -40.61
CA LEU A 3 72.03 59.16 -40.51
C LEU A 3 71.57 59.25 -39.06
N PRO A 4 70.63 60.11 -38.70
CA PRO A 4 70.17 60.25 -37.33
C PRO A 4 69.07 59.27 -37.02
N THR A 5 69.10 58.77 -35.82
CA THR A 5 68.08 57.92 -35.18
C THR A 5 66.84 58.72 -34.68
N PRO A 6 65.62 58.29 -34.88
CA PRO A 6 64.45 58.94 -34.33
C PRO A 6 64.17 58.55 -32.88
N ALA A 7 63.83 59.54 -32.06
CA ALA A 7 63.45 59.41 -30.67
C ALA A 7 61.99 58.84 -30.49
N ILE A 8 61.90 57.79 -29.77
CA ILE A 8 60.56 57.18 -29.36
C ILE A 8 59.99 57.99 -28.17
N ARG A 9 58.93 58.71 -28.47
CA ARG A 9 58.04 59.29 -27.40
C ARG A 9 57.23 58.19 -26.69
N ARG A 10 57.48 58.02 -25.43
CA ARG A 10 56.62 57.20 -24.50
C ARG A 10 55.38 57.96 -24.21
N GLY A 11 54.21 57.57 -24.81
CA GLY A 11 52.89 57.98 -24.41
C GLY A 11 52.42 57.09 -23.29
N ALA A 12 52.16 57.67 -22.11
CA ALA A 12 51.54 56.95 -21.01
C ALA A 12 50.04 56.75 -21.28
N LEU A 13 49.64 55.51 -21.47
CA LEU A 13 48.24 55.10 -21.64
C LEU A 13 47.67 54.89 -20.19
N ALA A 14 46.89 55.83 -19.70
CA ALA A 14 46.16 55.68 -18.45
C ALA A 14 44.93 54.72 -18.67
N ILE A 15 45.00 53.50 -18.19
CA ILE A 15 43.89 52.56 -18.18
C ILE A 15 42.98 52.89 -17.01
N LEU A 16 41.82 53.47 -17.28
CA LEU A 16 40.76 53.68 -16.31
C LEU A 16 40.01 52.35 -16.07
N VAL A 17 40.30 51.68 -14.95
CA VAL A 17 39.56 50.47 -14.55
C VAL A 17 38.27 50.93 -13.87
N ALA A 18 37.14 50.90 -14.57
CA ALA A 18 35.84 51.10 -14.02
C ALA A 18 35.41 49.81 -13.27
N ALA A 19 35.51 49.83 -11.96
CA ALA A 19 34.94 48.75 -11.13
C ALA A 19 33.42 48.80 -11.17
N VAL A 20 32.80 47.92 -11.94
CA VAL A 20 31.34 47.70 -11.91
C VAL A 20 31.01 46.91 -10.62
N ILE A 21 30.57 47.58 -9.61
CA ILE A 21 29.97 46.95 -8.41
C ILE A 21 28.60 46.43 -8.84
N VAL A 22 28.49 45.14 -9.19
CA VAL A 22 27.22 44.44 -9.33
C VAL A 22 26.67 44.25 -7.92
N VAL A 23 25.82 45.16 -7.48
CA VAL A 23 24.97 44.93 -6.31
C VAL A 23 23.98 43.87 -6.71
N GLY A 24 24.27 42.63 -6.37
CA GLY A 24 23.35 41.52 -6.47
C GLY A 24 22.16 41.79 -5.55
N ILE A 25 21.08 42.37 -6.09
CA ILE A 25 19.80 42.38 -5.42
C ILE A 25 19.37 40.92 -5.36
N GLY A 26 19.70 40.24 -4.26
CA GLY A 26 19.13 38.93 -3.95
C GLY A 26 17.64 39.10 -3.89
N LEU A 27 16.95 38.67 -4.95
CA LEU A 27 15.50 38.50 -4.90
C LEU A 27 15.21 37.63 -3.67
N PRO A 28 14.33 38.09 -2.76
CA PRO A 28 13.94 37.23 -1.63
C PRO A 28 13.45 35.93 -2.24
N ALA A 29 14.05 34.81 -1.83
CA ALA A 29 13.55 33.49 -2.19
C ALA A 29 12.06 33.50 -1.83
N SER A 30 11.17 33.56 -2.83
CA SER A 30 9.74 33.54 -2.60
C SER A 30 9.48 32.32 -1.76
N ALA A 31 9.05 32.49 -0.51
CA ALA A 31 8.72 31.40 0.37
C ALA A 31 7.72 30.52 -0.38
N GLN A 32 8.15 29.32 -0.78
CA GLN A 32 7.33 28.43 -1.57
C GLN A 32 6.04 28.20 -0.79
N ARG A 33 4.89 28.55 -1.39
CA ARG A 33 3.58 28.37 -0.76
C ARG A 33 3.46 26.94 -0.27
N ARG A 34 3.21 26.76 1.00
CA ARG A 34 2.89 25.44 1.56
C ARG A 34 1.39 25.17 1.37
N TRP A 35 1.08 23.95 0.95
CA TRP A 35 -0.30 23.51 0.77
C TRP A 35 -0.82 22.90 2.06
N VAL A 36 -2.03 23.25 2.47
CA VAL A 36 -2.71 22.62 3.60
C VAL A 36 -3.52 21.45 3.08
N VAL A 37 -3.06 20.22 3.35
CA VAL A 37 -3.74 18.98 2.94
C VAL A 37 -4.34 18.31 4.15
N ALA A 38 -5.65 18.09 4.15
CA ALA A 38 -6.33 17.30 5.16
C ALA A 38 -6.34 15.83 4.77
N PHE A 39 -6.01 14.95 5.71
CA PHE A 39 -6.22 13.51 5.59
C PHE A 39 -7.18 13.04 6.68
N ALA A 40 -8.36 12.55 6.28
CA ALA A 40 -9.36 11.96 7.16
C ALA A 40 -9.25 10.42 7.05
N ASN A 41 -8.60 9.85 8.06
CA ASN A 41 -8.35 8.40 8.15
C ASN A 41 -9.64 7.65 8.51
N LEU A 42 -9.76 6.40 8.06
CA LEU A 42 -10.93 5.55 8.34
C LEU A 42 -11.16 5.36 9.83
N THR A 43 -10.11 4.99 10.56
CA THR A 43 -10.09 4.92 12.03
C THR A 43 -8.66 4.89 12.54
N GLU A 44 -8.43 5.41 13.73
CA GLU A 44 -7.17 5.29 14.47
C GLU A 44 -7.36 4.49 15.77
N GLU A 45 -8.47 3.78 15.88
CA GLU A 45 -8.79 2.95 17.05
C GLU A 45 -7.73 1.84 17.21
N PRO A 46 -7.09 1.73 18.38
CA PRO A 46 -6.04 0.73 18.62
C PRO A 46 -6.56 -0.70 18.41
N GLY A 47 -5.75 -1.53 17.71
CA GLY A 47 -6.07 -2.93 17.45
C GLY A 47 -7.12 -3.18 16.35
N VAL A 48 -7.70 -2.12 15.78
CA VAL A 48 -8.57 -2.26 14.61
C VAL A 48 -7.74 -2.34 13.35
N THR A 49 -7.83 -3.47 12.66
CA THR A 49 -7.14 -3.68 11.38
C THR A 49 -7.99 -3.20 10.19
N LEU A 50 -7.32 -2.84 9.11
CA LEU A 50 -7.91 -2.25 7.93
C LEU A 50 -7.90 -3.23 6.75
N GLU A 51 -8.92 -3.15 5.90
CA GLU A 51 -9.01 -3.81 4.60
C GLU A 51 -8.82 -5.34 4.66
N GLY A 52 -9.13 -5.96 5.79
CA GLY A 52 -8.90 -7.40 5.98
C GLY A 52 -7.41 -7.77 5.88
N THR A 53 -6.54 -6.90 6.37
CA THR A 53 -5.10 -7.13 6.54
C THR A 53 -4.72 -6.98 8.01
N GLY A 54 -3.43 -7.10 8.37
CA GLY A 54 -2.94 -6.80 9.71
C GLY A 54 -2.60 -5.33 9.97
N PHE A 55 -2.69 -4.47 8.95
CA PHE A 55 -2.38 -3.05 9.09
C PHE A 55 -3.45 -2.28 9.85
N THR A 56 -3.02 -1.26 10.59
CA THR A 56 -3.86 -0.42 11.44
C THR A 56 -3.94 1.02 10.94
N GLY A 57 -4.94 1.77 11.42
CA GLY A 57 -5.07 3.19 11.10
C GLY A 57 -3.87 4.05 11.52
N PRO A 58 -3.27 3.85 12.71
CA PRO A 58 -2.02 4.53 13.07
C PRO A 58 -0.87 4.34 12.08
N GLU A 59 -0.68 3.14 11.51
CA GLU A 59 0.36 2.88 10.51
C GLU A 59 0.07 3.62 9.19
N VAL A 60 -1.18 3.65 8.77
CA VAL A 60 -1.61 4.47 7.61
C VAL A 60 -1.35 5.95 7.87
N ARG A 61 -1.73 6.48 9.03
CA ARG A 61 -1.44 7.89 9.42
C ARG A 61 0.06 8.16 9.39
N GLU A 62 0.87 7.26 9.93
CA GLU A 62 2.33 7.41 9.93
C GLU A 62 2.86 7.50 8.50
N SER A 63 2.39 6.65 7.59
CA SER A 63 2.80 6.70 6.18
C SER A 63 2.52 8.06 5.54
N PHE A 64 1.36 8.69 5.82
CA PHE A 64 1.05 10.04 5.35
C PHE A 64 1.97 11.09 5.97
N THR A 65 2.25 10.98 7.27
CA THR A 65 3.12 11.91 8.00
C THR A 65 4.54 11.87 7.44
N LEU A 66 5.07 10.68 7.22
CA LEU A 66 6.41 10.48 6.65
C LEU A 66 6.47 10.93 5.19
N ALA A 67 5.50 10.54 4.39
CA ALA A 67 5.42 10.89 2.98
C ALA A 67 5.26 12.40 2.73
N ALA A 68 4.69 13.14 3.67
CA ALA A 68 4.54 14.60 3.54
C ALA A 68 5.86 15.37 3.74
N ARG A 69 6.84 14.82 4.47
CA ARG A 69 8.09 15.52 4.85
C ARG A 69 8.87 16.17 3.69
N PRO A 70 9.07 15.52 2.54
CA PRO A 70 9.83 16.09 1.43
C PRO A 70 9.05 17.12 0.61
N TYR A 71 7.76 17.33 0.89
CA TYR A 71 6.89 18.19 0.12
C TYR A 71 6.52 19.48 0.89
N PRO A 72 6.20 20.58 0.21
CA PRO A 72 5.68 21.79 0.83
C PRO A 72 4.22 21.60 1.26
N ILE A 73 3.97 20.63 2.13
CA ILE A 73 2.64 20.26 2.66
C ILE A 73 2.61 20.51 4.16
N ASP A 74 1.55 21.14 4.64
CA ASP A 74 1.11 21.14 6.03
C ASP A 74 -0.04 20.14 6.16
N LEU A 75 0.27 18.97 6.74
CA LEU A 75 -0.69 17.89 6.86
C LEU A 75 -1.60 18.08 8.07
N VAL A 76 -2.91 18.05 7.86
CA VAL A 76 -3.93 18.09 8.90
C VAL A 76 -4.59 16.72 8.99
N LEU A 77 -4.58 16.13 10.17
CA LEU A 77 -5.04 14.76 10.39
C LEU A 77 -6.40 14.75 11.09
N TYR A 78 -7.31 13.93 10.57
CA TYR A 78 -8.61 13.65 11.15
C TYR A 78 -8.81 12.12 11.27
N ASP A 79 -9.56 11.70 12.28
CA ASP A 79 -9.99 10.32 12.49
C ASP A 79 -11.51 10.25 12.30
N ASN A 80 -11.97 9.50 11.32
CA ASN A 80 -13.39 9.28 11.04
C ASN A 80 -14.04 8.27 11.98
N ARG A 81 -13.25 7.46 12.70
CA ARG A 81 -13.73 6.43 13.65
C ARG A 81 -14.75 5.46 13.07
N ARG A 82 -14.74 5.26 11.76
CA ARG A 82 -15.75 4.47 11.02
C ARG A 82 -17.19 4.98 11.27
N ASP A 83 -17.34 6.25 11.58
CA ASP A 83 -18.60 6.91 11.90
C ASP A 83 -18.93 7.95 10.83
N ASP A 84 -20.11 7.81 10.21
CA ASP A 84 -20.58 8.65 9.11
C ASP A 84 -20.76 10.11 9.52
N ALA A 85 -21.27 10.36 10.74
CA ALA A 85 -21.47 11.70 11.26
C ALA A 85 -20.13 12.37 11.58
N ARG A 86 -19.17 11.60 12.07
CA ARG A 86 -17.81 12.05 12.32
C ARG A 86 -17.09 12.41 11.03
N ALA A 87 -17.22 11.60 9.98
CA ALA A 87 -16.65 11.90 8.66
C ALA A 87 -17.18 13.22 8.10
N ALA A 88 -18.50 13.47 8.24
CA ALA A 88 -19.11 14.73 7.83
C ALA A 88 -18.62 15.93 8.67
N ALA A 89 -18.51 15.78 9.99
CA ALA A 89 -17.97 16.81 10.89
C ALA A 89 -16.50 17.12 10.62
N ASN A 90 -15.67 16.12 10.30
CA ASN A 90 -14.28 16.31 9.92
C ASN A 90 -14.15 17.12 8.62
N ALA A 91 -15.02 16.87 7.64
CA ALA A 91 -15.06 17.67 6.40
C ALA A 91 -15.44 19.14 6.69
N GLU A 92 -16.41 19.39 7.57
CA GLU A 92 -16.77 20.75 8.00
C GLU A 92 -15.62 21.47 8.70
N ALA A 93 -14.91 20.77 9.59
CA ALA A 93 -13.72 21.30 10.26
C ALA A 93 -12.60 21.64 9.26
N ALA A 94 -12.38 20.80 8.25
CA ALA A 94 -11.42 21.06 7.19
C ALA A 94 -11.82 22.27 6.32
N ILE A 95 -13.12 22.43 6.02
CA ILE A 95 -13.67 23.60 5.30
C ILE A 95 -13.43 24.86 6.12
N ALA A 96 -13.76 24.85 7.41
CA ALA A 96 -13.53 26.00 8.32
C ALA A 96 -12.04 26.37 8.40
N ARG A 97 -11.15 25.38 8.32
CA ARG A 97 -9.70 25.57 8.29
C ARG A 97 -9.17 26.01 6.91
N ARG A 98 -10.01 26.04 5.87
CA ARG A 98 -9.65 26.44 4.51
C ARG A 98 -8.50 25.59 3.94
N VAL A 99 -8.59 24.27 4.07
CA VAL A 99 -7.60 23.37 3.48
C VAL A 99 -7.59 23.47 1.96
N ASP A 100 -6.43 23.26 1.33
CA ASP A 100 -6.29 23.32 -0.12
C ASP A 100 -6.77 22.03 -0.81
N LEU A 101 -6.75 20.88 -0.09
CA LEU A 101 -7.23 19.60 -0.59
C LEU A 101 -7.62 18.70 0.58
N TYR A 102 -8.63 17.84 0.37
CA TYR A 102 -9.12 16.88 1.36
C TYR A 102 -8.98 15.45 0.83
N VAL A 103 -8.28 14.59 1.58
CA VAL A 103 -8.15 13.16 1.30
C VAL A 103 -9.12 12.42 2.22
N GLN A 104 -10.10 11.71 1.64
CA GLN A 104 -11.12 10.96 2.37
C GLN A 104 -10.83 9.46 2.31
N TYR A 105 -10.60 8.86 3.47
CA TYR A 105 -10.60 7.42 3.66
C TYR A 105 -11.74 7.04 4.59
N HIS A 106 -12.85 6.59 4.02
CA HIS A 106 -14.04 6.20 4.77
C HIS A 106 -14.87 5.21 3.97
N HIS A 107 -15.37 4.17 4.64
CA HIS A 107 -16.34 3.25 4.06
C HIS A 107 -17.76 3.82 4.28
N GLY A 108 -18.56 3.78 3.22
CA GLY A 108 -19.94 4.27 3.31
C GLY A 108 -20.31 5.29 2.23
N GLY A 109 -21.01 4.84 1.21
CA GLY A 109 -21.37 5.66 0.05
C GLY A 109 -22.18 6.91 0.40
N THR A 110 -23.10 6.84 1.39
CA THR A 110 -23.91 7.97 1.85
C THR A 110 -23.07 9.04 2.54
N ALA A 111 -22.17 8.64 3.43
CA ALA A 111 -21.28 9.57 4.10
C ALA A 111 -20.32 10.22 3.11
N ASN A 112 -19.74 9.45 2.20
CA ASN A 112 -18.83 9.96 1.18
C ASN A 112 -19.56 10.91 0.20
N ALA A 113 -20.83 10.66 -0.13
CA ALA A 113 -21.64 11.58 -0.92
C ALA A 113 -21.85 12.92 -0.19
N THR A 114 -22.17 12.86 1.11
CA THR A 114 -22.35 14.06 1.95
C THR A 114 -21.05 14.87 2.05
N VAL A 115 -19.92 14.20 2.33
CA VAL A 115 -18.58 14.82 2.37
C VAL A 115 -18.25 15.48 1.03
N GLY A 116 -18.44 14.76 -0.09
CA GLY A 116 -18.18 15.28 -1.43
C GLY A 116 -19.01 16.53 -1.77
N GLN A 117 -20.30 16.54 -1.41
CA GLN A 117 -21.18 17.70 -1.61
C GLN A 117 -20.68 18.93 -0.83
N LYS A 118 -20.34 18.77 0.46
CA LYS A 118 -19.82 19.85 1.32
C LYS A 118 -18.52 20.44 0.77
N LEU A 119 -17.56 19.58 0.41
CA LEU A 119 -16.27 20.01 -0.14
C LEU A 119 -16.43 20.71 -1.48
N LYS A 120 -17.28 20.18 -2.37
CA LYS A 120 -17.61 20.82 -3.65
C LYS A 120 -18.23 22.20 -3.48
N ALA A 121 -19.18 22.35 -2.57
CA ALA A 121 -19.81 23.64 -2.26
C ALA A 121 -18.80 24.65 -1.71
N ALA A 122 -17.76 24.21 -1.01
CA ALA A 122 -16.66 25.04 -0.50
C ALA A 122 -15.53 25.26 -1.52
N GLY A 123 -15.60 24.66 -2.71
CA GLY A 123 -14.54 24.75 -3.73
C GLY A 123 -13.26 24.01 -3.37
N ILE A 124 -13.31 23.05 -2.46
CA ILE A 124 -12.15 22.25 -2.01
C ILE A 124 -12.12 20.94 -2.80
N PRO A 125 -11.03 20.66 -3.55
CA PRO A 125 -10.87 19.39 -4.25
C PRO A 125 -10.72 18.23 -3.25
N ALA A 126 -11.29 17.08 -3.60
CA ALA A 126 -11.19 15.86 -2.82
C ALA A 126 -10.44 14.77 -3.57
N LEU A 127 -9.74 13.87 -2.84
CA LEU A 127 -9.18 12.62 -3.31
C LEU A 127 -9.72 11.49 -2.42
N ALA A 128 -10.31 10.48 -3.03
CA ALA A 128 -10.93 9.37 -2.31
C ALA A 128 -9.96 8.19 -2.18
N ILE A 129 -10.05 7.46 -1.06
CA ILE A 129 -9.33 6.19 -0.82
C ILE A 129 -10.36 5.07 -0.69
N ASN A 130 -10.18 4.00 -1.42
CA ASN A 130 -10.95 2.76 -1.49
C ASN A 130 -12.41 2.92 -1.88
N ASP A 131 -13.17 3.77 -1.22
CA ASP A 131 -14.57 4.03 -1.55
C ASP A 131 -14.74 5.40 -2.21
N PRO A 132 -15.54 5.50 -3.29
CA PRO A 132 -15.64 6.72 -4.07
C PRO A 132 -16.30 7.87 -3.29
N VAL A 133 -15.75 9.06 -3.47
CA VAL A 133 -16.38 10.34 -3.17
C VAL A 133 -16.83 10.94 -4.52
N PRO A 134 -18.13 11.30 -4.69
CA PRO A 134 -18.63 11.80 -5.96
C PRO A 134 -17.84 13.00 -6.49
N GLY A 135 -17.34 12.88 -7.70
CA GLY A 135 -16.56 13.93 -8.38
C GLY A 135 -15.07 13.98 -8.01
N ALA A 136 -14.61 13.12 -7.11
CA ALA A 136 -13.21 13.01 -6.74
C ALA A 136 -12.50 11.84 -7.47
N PRO A 137 -11.21 11.98 -7.82
CA PRO A 137 -10.38 10.85 -8.18
C PRO A 137 -10.34 9.81 -7.06
N LEU A 138 -10.16 8.55 -7.41
CA LEU A 138 -10.14 7.42 -6.49
C LEU A 138 -8.79 6.70 -6.54
N TYR A 139 -8.13 6.56 -5.40
CA TYR A 139 -7.07 5.57 -5.18
C TYR A 139 -7.69 4.36 -4.48
N ALA A 140 -7.54 3.16 -5.02
CA ALA A 140 -8.19 1.98 -4.47
C ALA A 140 -7.27 0.75 -4.47
N LEU A 141 -7.47 -0.12 -3.48
CA LEU A 141 -6.91 -1.46 -3.47
C LEU A 141 -7.52 -2.30 -4.61
N ASP A 142 -6.68 -2.96 -5.39
CA ASP A 142 -7.13 -3.96 -6.36
C ASP A 142 -7.26 -5.33 -5.70
N ASN A 143 -8.32 -5.52 -4.92
CA ASN A 143 -8.55 -6.80 -4.24
C ASN A 143 -8.64 -7.98 -5.21
N ALA A 144 -9.21 -7.80 -6.39
CA ALA A 144 -9.26 -8.85 -7.40
C ALA A 144 -7.87 -9.17 -7.94
N GLY A 145 -7.06 -8.14 -8.22
CA GLY A 145 -5.66 -8.27 -8.62
C GLY A 145 -4.80 -8.94 -7.55
N ALA A 146 -4.94 -8.53 -6.29
CA ALA A 146 -4.25 -9.17 -5.17
C ALA A 146 -4.56 -10.66 -5.08
N GLY A 147 -5.85 -11.02 -5.16
CA GLY A 147 -6.28 -12.41 -5.19
C GLY A 147 -5.71 -13.17 -6.39
N ARG A 148 -5.67 -12.56 -7.57
CA ARG A 148 -5.06 -13.16 -8.78
C ARG A 148 -3.59 -13.46 -8.55
N VAL A 149 -2.80 -12.53 -7.99
CA VAL A 149 -1.39 -12.74 -7.67
C VAL A 149 -1.20 -13.94 -6.75
N ALA A 150 -2.03 -14.07 -5.70
CA ALA A 150 -1.98 -15.21 -4.78
C ALA A 150 -2.30 -16.55 -5.50
N GLY A 151 -3.36 -16.57 -6.29
CA GLY A 151 -3.76 -17.78 -7.04
C GLY A 151 -2.73 -18.20 -8.07
N GLU A 152 -2.14 -17.27 -8.81
CA GLU A 152 -1.07 -17.52 -9.77
C GLU A 152 0.19 -18.07 -9.09
N ALA A 153 0.58 -17.50 -7.93
CA ALA A 153 1.72 -17.96 -7.16
C ALA A 153 1.56 -19.41 -6.71
N LEU A 154 0.39 -19.77 -6.17
CA LEU A 154 0.06 -21.14 -5.77
C LEU A 154 0.07 -22.11 -6.96
N ALA A 155 -0.53 -21.71 -8.07
CA ALA A 155 -0.56 -22.52 -9.29
C ALA A 155 0.84 -22.75 -9.86
N GLN A 156 1.69 -21.72 -9.90
CA GLN A 156 3.09 -21.82 -10.34
C GLN A 156 3.91 -22.71 -9.41
N PHE A 157 3.67 -22.61 -8.10
CA PHE A 157 4.32 -23.50 -7.13
C PHE A 157 3.96 -24.97 -7.39
N ALA A 158 2.66 -25.28 -7.54
CA ALA A 158 2.18 -26.64 -7.82
C ALA A 158 2.77 -27.19 -9.12
N ALA A 159 2.80 -26.39 -10.18
CA ALA A 159 3.37 -26.81 -11.47
C ALA A 159 4.86 -27.15 -11.37
N ARG A 160 5.62 -26.44 -10.52
CA ARG A 160 7.06 -26.69 -10.35
C ARG A 160 7.36 -27.80 -9.35
N ALA A 161 6.69 -27.79 -8.19
CA ALA A 161 7.04 -28.68 -7.07
C ALA A 161 6.24 -29.98 -7.08
N TRP A 162 5.02 -30.00 -7.66
CA TRP A 162 4.07 -31.11 -7.59
C TRP A 162 3.54 -31.56 -8.97
N SER A 163 4.36 -31.42 -10.01
CA SER A 163 3.99 -31.84 -11.35
C SER A 163 3.47 -33.29 -11.38
N GLY A 164 2.29 -33.49 -11.98
CA GLY A 164 1.65 -34.81 -12.06
C GLY A 164 0.97 -35.31 -10.77
N GLN A 165 1.06 -34.56 -9.66
CA GLN A 165 0.43 -34.95 -8.39
C GLN A 165 -0.99 -34.39 -8.28
N SER A 166 -1.86 -35.16 -7.62
CA SER A 166 -3.26 -34.75 -7.39
C SER A 166 -3.30 -33.60 -6.38
N THR A 167 -3.83 -32.46 -6.81
CA THR A 167 -3.85 -31.22 -6.04
C THR A 167 -5.29 -30.77 -5.77
N VAL A 168 -5.53 -30.25 -4.57
CA VAL A 168 -6.75 -29.51 -4.19
C VAL A 168 -6.36 -28.12 -3.71
N ALA A 169 -7.28 -27.17 -3.78
CA ALA A 169 -7.06 -25.82 -3.36
C ALA A 169 -8.15 -25.35 -2.39
N VAL A 170 -7.76 -24.53 -1.42
CA VAL A 170 -8.69 -23.92 -0.46
C VAL A 170 -8.37 -22.43 -0.30
N VAL A 171 -9.44 -21.61 -0.28
CA VAL A 171 -9.37 -20.21 0.17
C VAL A 171 -9.95 -20.17 1.56
N ILE A 172 -9.19 -19.68 2.54
CA ILE A 172 -9.58 -19.64 3.94
C ILE A 172 -9.40 -18.25 4.55
N GLY A 173 -10.32 -17.86 5.42
CA GLY A 173 -10.31 -16.61 6.18
C GLY A 173 -11.66 -15.93 6.20
N ARG A 174 -11.72 -14.61 6.22
CA ARG A 174 -12.96 -13.80 6.23
C ARG A 174 -13.57 -13.68 4.83
N VAL A 175 -13.90 -14.81 4.20
CA VAL A 175 -14.29 -14.84 2.79
C VAL A 175 -15.59 -14.09 2.48
N SER A 176 -16.45 -13.86 3.48
CA SER A 176 -17.74 -13.14 3.38
C SER A 176 -17.68 -11.66 3.77
N ALA A 177 -16.53 -11.11 4.20
CA ALA A 177 -16.39 -9.73 4.65
C ALA A 177 -16.55 -8.71 3.50
N ALA A 178 -17.80 -8.36 3.17
CA ALA A 178 -18.15 -7.54 2.03
C ALA A 178 -17.64 -6.09 2.14
N ALA A 179 -17.69 -5.51 3.35
CA ALA A 179 -17.25 -4.12 3.60
C ALA A 179 -15.77 -3.90 3.26
N GLU A 180 -14.92 -4.90 3.44
CA GLU A 180 -13.49 -4.87 3.12
C GLU A 180 -13.18 -5.45 1.73
N ARG A 181 -14.20 -5.69 0.91
CA ARG A 181 -14.11 -6.25 -0.44
C ARG A 181 -13.36 -7.58 -0.53
N VAL A 182 -13.28 -8.34 0.55
CA VAL A 182 -12.65 -9.67 0.59
C VAL A 182 -13.25 -10.65 -0.44
N PRO A 183 -14.57 -10.64 -0.73
CA PRO A 183 -15.12 -11.46 -1.81
C PRO A 183 -14.50 -11.19 -3.18
N GLU A 184 -14.05 -9.97 -3.47
CA GLU A 184 -13.33 -9.66 -4.71
C GLU A 184 -11.95 -10.33 -4.73
N ARG A 185 -11.25 -10.33 -3.61
CA ARG A 185 -9.99 -11.04 -3.39
C ARG A 185 -10.15 -12.54 -3.61
N VAL A 186 -11.20 -13.14 -2.99
CA VAL A 186 -11.55 -14.54 -3.18
C VAL A 186 -11.84 -14.88 -4.65
N ARG A 187 -12.58 -14.01 -5.37
CA ARG A 187 -12.82 -14.18 -6.81
C ARG A 187 -11.53 -14.16 -7.63
N GLY A 188 -10.59 -13.25 -7.28
CA GLY A 188 -9.27 -13.20 -7.92
C GLY A 188 -8.49 -14.51 -7.77
N VAL A 189 -8.37 -15.01 -6.54
CA VAL A 189 -7.73 -16.31 -6.24
C VAL A 189 -8.38 -17.44 -7.02
N THR A 190 -9.70 -17.58 -6.90
CA THR A 190 -10.44 -18.69 -7.50
C THR A 190 -10.42 -18.64 -9.02
N GLY A 191 -10.44 -17.45 -9.60
CA GLY A 191 -10.30 -17.24 -11.04
C GLY A 191 -8.94 -17.70 -11.55
N ALA A 192 -7.86 -17.26 -10.92
CA ALA A 192 -6.50 -17.64 -11.30
C ALA A 192 -6.24 -19.15 -11.14
N LEU A 193 -6.71 -19.75 -10.04
CA LEU A 193 -6.57 -21.19 -9.83
C LEU A 193 -7.35 -22.02 -10.86
N ARG A 194 -8.58 -21.63 -11.21
CA ARG A 194 -9.36 -22.32 -12.26
C ARG A 194 -8.70 -22.21 -13.63
N GLU A 195 -8.12 -21.06 -13.95
CA GLU A 195 -7.42 -20.83 -15.21
C GLU A 195 -6.14 -21.69 -15.32
N ARG A 196 -5.33 -21.69 -14.25
CA ARG A 196 -3.99 -22.30 -14.25
C ARG A 196 -3.97 -23.77 -13.85
N LEU A 197 -4.96 -24.22 -13.06
CA LEU A 197 -5.09 -25.58 -12.54
C LEU A 197 -6.54 -26.07 -12.70
N PRO A 198 -7.05 -26.24 -13.94
CA PRO A 198 -8.47 -26.53 -14.19
C PRO A 198 -8.93 -27.87 -13.57
N GLY A 199 -8.01 -28.81 -13.30
CA GLY A 199 -8.31 -30.08 -12.65
C GLY A 199 -8.31 -30.03 -11.10
N ALA A 200 -7.92 -28.92 -10.49
CA ALA A 200 -7.89 -28.82 -9.03
C ALA A 200 -9.28 -28.53 -8.45
N ARG A 201 -9.72 -29.36 -7.48
CA ARG A 201 -10.93 -29.07 -6.70
C ARG A 201 -10.68 -27.85 -5.81
N LEU A 202 -11.57 -26.88 -5.90
CA LEU A 202 -11.49 -25.63 -5.14
C LEU A 202 -12.61 -25.54 -4.11
N THR A 203 -12.26 -25.16 -2.87
CA THR A 203 -13.17 -24.98 -1.74
C THR A 203 -12.92 -23.63 -1.07
N THR A 204 -13.93 -23.02 -0.46
CA THR A 204 -13.80 -21.85 0.42
C THR A 204 -14.20 -22.21 1.83
N LEU A 205 -13.43 -21.74 2.82
CA LEU A 205 -13.68 -21.94 4.25
C LEU A 205 -13.77 -20.58 4.93
N ASP A 206 -14.94 -20.22 5.44
CA ASP A 206 -15.16 -18.94 6.09
C ASP A 206 -14.93 -19.04 7.61
N THR A 207 -13.95 -18.31 8.09
CA THR A 207 -13.65 -18.19 9.53
C THR A 207 -14.49 -17.11 10.21
N HIS A 208 -15.26 -16.33 9.45
CA HIS A 208 -15.97 -15.13 9.93
C HIS A 208 -15.08 -14.15 10.73
N GLY A 209 -13.78 -14.13 10.42
CA GLY A 209 -12.80 -13.30 11.14
C GLY A 209 -12.34 -13.85 12.48
N ASN A 210 -12.71 -15.08 12.83
CA ASN A 210 -12.24 -15.74 14.04
C ASN A 210 -11.05 -16.68 13.72
N PRO A 211 -9.80 -16.33 14.08
CA PRO A 211 -8.64 -17.17 13.81
C PRO A 211 -8.70 -18.56 14.44
N ALA A 212 -9.44 -18.71 15.55
CA ALA A 212 -9.62 -20.02 16.19
C ALA A 212 -10.40 -21.03 15.33
N GLN A 213 -11.14 -20.55 14.32
CA GLN A 213 -11.84 -21.42 13.36
C GLN A 213 -10.92 -21.98 12.27
N VAL A 214 -9.70 -21.48 12.09
CA VAL A 214 -8.78 -21.95 11.06
C VAL A 214 -8.43 -23.42 11.25
N ALA A 215 -8.01 -23.80 12.46
CA ALA A 215 -7.57 -25.16 12.77
C ALA A 215 -8.69 -26.21 12.58
N PRO A 216 -9.90 -26.07 13.12
CA PRO A 216 -10.97 -27.05 12.92
C PRO A 216 -11.44 -27.14 11.45
N LEU A 217 -11.61 -26.00 10.76
CA LEU A 217 -12.05 -25.98 9.38
C LEU A 217 -11.02 -26.60 8.44
N LEU A 218 -9.76 -26.19 8.57
CA LEU A 218 -8.67 -26.68 7.74
C LEU A 218 -8.36 -28.15 8.08
N GLY A 219 -8.39 -28.54 9.36
CA GLY A 219 -8.20 -29.92 9.81
C GLY A 219 -9.23 -30.87 9.18
N ALA A 220 -10.52 -30.50 9.18
CA ALA A 220 -11.57 -31.27 8.51
C ALA A 220 -11.33 -31.38 7.00
N PHE A 221 -10.90 -30.28 6.35
CA PHE A 221 -10.57 -30.27 4.92
C PHE A 221 -9.37 -31.19 4.59
N LEU A 222 -8.32 -31.15 5.41
CA LEU A 222 -7.12 -31.99 5.25
C LEU A 222 -7.47 -33.48 5.44
N SER A 223 -8.28 -33.80 6.44
CA SER A 223 -8.77 -35.16 6.70
C SER A 223 -9.61 -35.74 5.55
N ALA A 224 -10.43 -34.87 4.90
CA ALA A 224 -11.20 -35.25 3.72
C ALA A 224 -10.35 -35.40 2.43
N ASN A 225 -9.07 -35.00 2.47
CA ASN A 225 -8.14 -35.04 1.33
C ASN A 225 -6.78 -35.66 1.72
N PRO A 226 -6.72 -36.89 2.24
CA PRO A 226 -5.55 -37.44 2.93
C PRO A 226 -4.31 -37.61 2.05
N SER A 227 -4.49 -37.89 0.75
CA SER A 227 -3.38 -38.18 -0.18
C SER A 227 -3.18 -37.11 -1.26
N ARG A 228 -3.69 -35.90 -1.03
CA ARG A 228 -3.61 -34.82 -2.01
C ARG A 228 -2.65 -33.73 -1.56
N LYS A 229 -2.00 -33.07 -2.52
CA LYS A 229 -1.30 -31.81 -2.29
C LYS A 229 -2.33 -30.68 -2.12
N VAL A 230 -2.06 -29.77 -1.19
CA VAL A 230 -3.02 -28.74 -0.76
C VAL A 230 -2.45 -27.34 -0.97
N LEU A 231 -3.09 -26.58 -1.84
CA LEU A 231 -2.81 -25.16 -2.02
C LEU A 231 -3.74 -24.34 -1.14
N ILE A 232 -3.17 -23.47 -0.31
CA ILE A 232 -3.94 -22.67 0.66
C ILE A 232 -3.73 -21.19 0.36
N ALA A 233 -4.79 -20.50 -0.04
CA ALA A 233 -4.82 -19.04 -0.11
C ALA A 233 -5.51 -18.50 1.13
N ALA A 234 -4.78 -17.86 2.02
CA ALA A 234 -5.33 -17.17 3.18
C ALA A 234 -5.75 -15.75 2.82
N THR A 235 -6.84 -15.25 3.38
CA THR A 235 -7.32 -13.89 3.10
C THR A 235 -6.49 -12.79 3.77
N ASP A 236 -5.67 -13.16 4.75
CA ASP A 236 -4.76 -12.30 5.49
C ASP A 236 -3.57 -13.10 6.06
N ASP A 237 -2.56 -12.42 6.59
CA ASP A 237 -1.34 -13.05 7.08
C ASP A 237 -1.55 -13.81 8.40
N ALA A 238 -2.37 -13.31 9.30
CA ALA A 238 -2.69 -14.02 10.54
C ALA A 238 -3.38 -15.36 10.25
N THR A 239 -4.30 -15.39 9.29
CA THR A 239 -4.93 -16.61 8.79
C THR A 239 -3.91 -17.55 8.14
N ALA A 240 -2.92 -17.02 7.39
CA ALA A 240 -1.86 -17.84 6.79
C ALA A 240 -0.99 -18.54 7.85
N LEU A 241 -0.62 -17.82 8.92
CA LEU A 241 0.15 -18.36 10.04
C LEU A 241 -0.66 -19.41 10.83
N ALA A 242 -1.94 -19.15 11.07
CA ALA A 242 -2.83 -20.13 11.70
C ALA A 242 -3.01 -21.39 10.84
N ALA A 243 -3.13 -21.22 9.52
CA ALA A 243 -3.20 -22.34 8.58
C ALA A 243 -1.90 -23.15 8.56
N LYS A 244 -0.72 -22.50 8.60
CA LYS A 244 0.58 -23.17 8.74
C LYS A 244 0.59 -24.04 9.98
N THR A 245 0.27 -23.47 11.14
CA THR A 245 0.22 -24.21 12.41
C THR A 245 -0.73 -25.43 12.33
N ALA A 246 -1.91 -25.27 11.73
CA ALA A 246 -2.87 -26.36 11.58
C ALA A 246 -2.33 -27.48 10.68
N VAL A 247 -1.67 -27.16 9.57
CA VAL A 247 -1.05 -28.12 8.66
C VAL A 247 0.10 -28.88 9.34
N GLU A 248 0.96 -28.18 10.07
CA GLU A 248 2.10 -28.76 10.80
C GLU A 248 1.62 -29.69 11.94
N THR A 249 0.58 -29.30 12.67
CA THR A 249 0.00 -30.12 13.76
C THR A 249 -0.48 -31.48 13.27
N VAL A 250 -1.01 -31.56 12.05
CA VAL A 250 -1.45 -32.85 11.46
C VAL A 250 -0.37 -33.53 10.61
N GLY A 251 0.88 -33.05 10.66
CA GLY A 251 2.03 -33.65 9.98
C GLY A 251 2.00 -33.57 8.45
N ARG A 252 1.27 -32.58 7.85
CA ARG A 252 1.07 -32.43 6.43
C ARG A 252 1.92 -31.32 5.78
N ALA A 253 3.00 -30.86 6.45
CA ALA A 253 3.83 -29.77 5.95
C ALA A 253 4.42 -30.03 4.53
N LEU A 254 4.78 -31.26 4.21
CA LEU A 254 5.31 -31.62 2.86
C LEU A 254 4.24 -31.64 1.77
N ASP A 255 2.98 -31.57 2.14
CA ASP A 255 1.84 -31.62 1.22
C ASP A 255 1.12 -30.29 1.05
N ALA A 256 1.59 -29.23 1.69
CA ALA A 256 0.91 -27.94 1.68
C ALA A 256 1.81 -26.80 1.20
N ALA A 257 1.20 -25.83 0.52
CA ALA A 257 1.79 -24.52 0.22
C ALA A 257 0.77 -23.44 0.50
N ILE A 258 1.21 -22.37 1.18
CA ILE A 258 0.34 -21.29 1.68
C ILE A 258 0.81 -19.96 1.09
N VAL A 259 -0.15 -19.14 0.65
CA VAL A 259 0.06 -17.72 0.33
C VAL A 259 -0.85 -16.89 1.21
N GLY A 260 -0.26 -15.94 1.95
CA GLY A 260 -0.94 -14.92 2.74
C GLY A 260 -1.27 -13.68 1.92
N GLN A 261 -1.92 -12.70 2.56
CA GLN A 261 -2.26 -11.41 1.96
C GLN A 261 -2.19 -10.32 3.02
N GLY A 262 -1.42 -9.28 2.75
CA GLY A 262 -1.14 -8.17 3.66
C GLY A 262 0.32 -7.76 3.56
N VAL A 263 1.22 -8.65 3.92
CA VAL A 263 2.64 -8.43 4.21
C VAL A 263 2.78 -7.45 5.37
N ASP A 264 2.02 -7.72 6.42
CA ASP A 264 2.11 -6.97 7.66
C ASP A 264 3.25 -7.50 8.58
N ARG A 265 3.45 -6.81 9.70
CA ARG A 265 4.53 -7.13 10.65
C ARG A 265 4.39 -8.48 11.35
N THR A 266 3.29 -9.21 11.18
CA THR A 266 3.15 -10.56 11.74
C THR A 266 3.90 -11.60 10.92
N ILE A 267 4.06 -11.39 9.59
CA ILE A 267 4.61 -12.37 8.67
C ILE A 267 6.04 -12.05 8.22
N HIS A 268 6.45 -10.79 8.25
CA HIS A 268 7.82 -10.37 7.96
C HIS A 268 8.41 -9.52 9.10
N GLY A 269 9.74 -9.53 9.24
CA GLY A 269 10.47 -8.76 10.26
C GLY A 269 11.80 -8.23 9.73
N GLY A 270 12.64 -7.72 10.63
CA GLY A 270 13.99 -7.30 10.33
C GLY A 270 15.01 -8.44 10.45
N ILE A 271 16.31 -8.11 10.35
CA ILE A 271 17.42 -9.09 10.44
C ILE A 271 17.40 -9.84 11.78
N ASN A 272 17.03 -9.16 12.85
CA ASN A 272 17.03 -9.72 14.21
C ASN A 272 15.65 -10.26 14.64
N ASP A 273 14.60 -9.99 13.86
CA ASP A 273 13.23 -10.45 14.09
C ASP A 273 12.78 -11.35 12.94
N ARG A 274 13.28 -12.60 12.95
CA ARG A 274 12.98 -13.59 11.92
C ARG A 274 11.52 -14.01 11.99
N LYS A 275 10.79 -13.69 10.93
CA LYS A 275 9.40 -14.07 10.75
C LYS A 275 9.26 -15.18 9.69
N GLU A 276 8.05 -15.48 9.31
CA GLU A 276 7.78 -16.56 8.37
C GLU A 276 8.34 -16.26 6.96
N ILE A 277 8.16 -15.03 6.45
CA ILE A 277 8.81 -14.59 5.20
C ILE A 277 10.16 -13.96 5.56
N ASP A 278 11.20 -14.78 5.62
CA ASP A 278 12.57 -14.39 5.92
C ASP A 278 13.54 -15.13 4.99
N PRO A 279 14.60 -14.50 4.47
CA PRO A 279 15.59 -15.16 3.61
C PRO A 279 16.25 -16.38 4.21
N ALA A 280 16.33 -16.46 5.55
CA ALA A 280 16.86 -17.61 6.27
C ALA A 280 15.83 -18.74 6.47
N ASN A 281 14.52 -18.47 6.28
CA ASN A 281 13.44 -19.45 6.45
C ASN A 281 13.00 -20.06 5.11
N ARG A 282 13.93 -20.71 4.40
CA ARG A 282 13.69 -21.24 3.04
C ARG A 282 12.79 -22.48 2.98
N ASN A 283 12.54 -23.11 4.10
CA ASN A 283 11.74 -24.33 4.18
C ASN A 283 10.30 -24.08 4.65
N SER A 284 9.89 -22.83 4.76
CA SER A 284 8.52 -22.49 5.11
C SER A 284 7.54 -22.99 4.07
N ILE A 285 6.42 -23.53 4.54
CA ILE A 285 5.27 -23.85 3.69
C ILE A 285 4.47 -22.58 3.33
N VAL A 286 4.71 -21.46 4.00
CA VAL A 286 4.25 -20.12 3.55
C VAL A 286 5.22 -19.61 2.49
N ILE A 287 4.86 -19.83 1.24
CA ILE A 287 5.71 -19.52 0.09
C ILE A 287 5.76 -18.03 -0.25
N GLY A 288 4.90 -17.23 0.37
CA GLY A 288 4.84 -15.77 0.22
C GLY A 288 3.55 -15.18 0.74
N SER A 289 3.48 -13.86 0.72
CA SER A 289 2.27 -13.07 0.96
C SER A 289 2.16 -11.95 -0.08
N VAL A 290 0.94 -11.56 -0.42
CA VAL A 290 0.67 -10.49 -1.38
C VAL A 290 0.62 -9.16 -0.65
N ALA A 291 1.50 -8.22 -1.04
CA ALA A 291 1.60 -6.92 -0.40
C ALA A 291 0.41 -6.01 -0.70
N PHE A 292 -0.12 -5.36 0.33
CA PHE A 292 -1.20 -4.37 0.26
C PHE A 292 -0.70 -2.93 0.42
N TYR A 293 0.51 -2.74 0.93
CA TYR A 293 1.19 -1.45 1.06
C TYR A 293 0.41 -0.37 1.82
N LEU A 294 -0.42 -0.75 2.82
CA LEU A 294 -1.14 0.23 3.63
C LEU A 294 -0.18 1.08 4.49
N ASP A 295 0.96 0.51 4.87
CA ASP A 295 2.09 1.20 5.50
C ASP A 295 2.78 2.23 4.58
N ARG A 296 2.47 2.21 3.29
CA ARG A 296 3.00 3.12 2.26
C ARG A 296 1.93 3.95 1.56
N LEU A 297 0.70 3.88 2.02
CA LEU A 297 -0.44 4.51 1.36
C LEU A 297 -0.25 6.03 1.15
N GLY A 298 0.37 6.72 2.13
CA GLY A 298 0.70 8.14 2.01
C GLY A 298 1.67 8.45 0.86
N TYR A 299 2.63 7.56 0.59
CA TYR A 299 3.60 7.72 -0.50
C TYR A 299 2.99 7.56 -1.89
N GLU A 300 1.86 6.86 -2.00
CA GLU A 300 1.11 6.68 -3.24
C GLU A 300 0.07 7.81 -3.44
N VAL A 301 -0.58 8.23 -2.37
CA VAL A 301 -1.71 9.17 -2.42
C VAL A 301 -1.26 10.64 -2.47
N LEU A 302 -0.25 11.03 -1.68
CA LEU A 302 0.21 12.43 -1.64
C LEU A 302 0.79 12.94 -2.97
N PRO A 303 1.50 12.16 -3.79
CA PRO A 303 1.87 12.59 -5.14
C PRO A 303 0.67 12.92 -6.04
N LEU A 304 -0.43 12.16 -5.94
CA LEU A 304 -1.67 12.45 -6.65
C LEU A 304 -2.30 13.77 -6.15
N ALA A 305 -2.35 13.96 -4.83
CA ALA A 305 -2.84 15.18 -4.22
C ALA A 305 -2.03 16.41 -4.67
N LEU A 306 -0.69 16.30 -4.73
CA LEU A 306 0.17 17.38 -5.21
C LEU A 306 -0.06 17.72 -6.69
N ARG A 307 -0.26 16.72 -7.54
CA ARG A 307 -0.60 16.95 -8.94
C ARG A 307 -1.92 17.71 -9.06
N MET A 308 -2.94 17.32 -8.29
CA MET A 308 -4.23 18.03 -8.25
C MET A 308 -4.06 19.49 -7.82
N LEU A 309 -3.26 19.75 -6.77
CA LEU A 309 -2.99 21.10 -6.25
C LEU A 309 -2.24 21.98 -7.25
N ARG A 310 -1.47 21.38 -8.15
CA ARG A 310 -0.76 22.07 -9.25
C ARG A 310 -1.65 22.25 -10.49
N GLY A 311 -2.90 21.80 -10.46
CA GLY A 311 -3.79 21.81 -11.61
C GLY A 311 -3.45 20.79 -12.71
N GLU A 312 -2.61 19.81 -12.37
CA GLU A 312 -2.24 18.72 -13.28
C GLU A 312 -3.35 17.66 -13.35
N ALA A 313 -3.53 17.05 -14.51
CA ALA A 313 -4.48 15.96 -14.66
C ALA A 313 -4.03 14.71 -13.88
N VAL A 314 -4.96 14.11 -13.15
CA VAL A 314 -4.76 12.82 -12.47
C VAL A 314 -5.76 11.80 -13.02
N PRO A 315 -5.44 10.50 -13.03
CA PRO A 315 -6.39 9.46 -13.42
C PRO A 315 -7.64 9.51 -12.53
N SER A 316 -8.81 9.26 -13.11
CA SER A 316 -10.05 9.15 -12.33
C SER A 316 -10.02 7.98 -11.34
N ARG A 317 -9.22 6.96 -11.63
CA ARG A 317 -8.96 5.80 -10.75
C ARG A 317 -7.51 5.37 -10.86
N THR A 318 -6.87 5.15 -9.71
CA THR A 318 -5.54 4.54 -9.56
C THR A 318 -5.69 3.31 -8.68
N LEU A 319 -5.05 2.22 -9.06
CA LEU A 319 -5.09 0.95 -8.31
C LEU A 319 -3.73 0.66 -7.68
N THR A 320 -3.73 0.06 -6.50
CA THR A 320 -2.52 -0.41 -5.83
C THR A 320 -1.84 -1.50 -6.67
N PRO A 321 -0.54 -1.37 -6.98
CA PRO A 321 0.22 -2.40 -7.67
C PRO A 321 0.64 -3.51 -6.71
N HIS A 322 -0.20 -4.54 -6.55
CA HIS A 322 0.12 -5.66 -5.66
C HIS A 322 1.26 -6.52 -6.18
N LYS A 323 2.12 -6.98 -5.26
CA LYS A 323 3.24 -7.89 -5.53
C LYS A 323 3.23 -9.06 -4.56
N LEU A 324 3.70 -10.22 -5.04
CA LEU A 324 4.02 -11.33 -4.15
C LEU A 324 5.36 -11.06 -3.46
N ILE A 325 5.35 -11.04 -2.14
CA ILE A 325 6.56 -10.97 -1.31
C ILE A 325 6.89 -12.37 -0.83
N THR A 326 8.14 -12.73 -1.00
CA THR A 326 8.69 -14.05 -0.66
C THR A 326 10.00 -13.88 0.10
N ALA A 327 10.56 -14.95 0.62
CA ALA A 327 11.89 -14.95 1.22
C ALA A 327 12.99 -14.39 0.29
N ALA A 328 12.79 -14.44 -1.03
CA ALA A 328 13.78 -13.97 -1.99
C ALA A 328 13.79 -12.45 -2.19
N ASN A 329 12.66 -11.77 -1.97
CA ASN A 329 12.52 -10.33 -2.27
C ASN A 329 12.06 -9.48 -1.08
N VAL A 330 11.82 -10.07 0.08
CA VAL A 330 11.30 -9.34 1.25
C VAL A 330 12.19 -8.17 1.65
N PHE A 331 13.51 -8.33 1.69
CA PHE A 331 14.42 -7.24 2.08
C PHE A 331 14.69 -6.22 0.95
N ILE A 332 14.25 -6.51 -0.27
CA ILE A 332 14.23 -5.54 -1.37
C ILE A 332 13.00 -4.64 -1.25
N GLU A 333 11.84 -5.25 -0.99
CA GLU A 333 10.56 -4.54 -0.89
C GLU A 333 10.34 -3.93 0.51
N TYR A 334 10.83 -4.58 1.55
CA TYR A 334 10.78 -4.17 2.96
C TYR A 334 12.18 -4.25 3.56
N PRO A 335 13.05 -3.25 3.29
CA PRO A 335 14.39 -3.20 3.89
C PRO A 335 14.30 -3.24 5.41
N PRO A 336 15.13 -4.04 6.09
CA PRO A 336 15.16 -4.07 7.55
C PRO A 336 15.51 -2.69 8.12
N TYR A 337 14.81 -2.29 9.17
CA TYR A 337 15.07 -1.00 9.85
C TYR A 337 16.51 -0.86 10.37
N ASP A 338 17.19 -1.98 10.62
CA ASP A 338 18.57 -2.02 11.13
C ASP A 338 19.63 -1.74 10.05
N MET A 339 19.22 -1.50 8.80
CA MET A 339 20.12 -1.20 7.67
C MET A 339 20.10 0.28 7.23
N ASN A 340 19.35 1.14 7.93
CA ASN A 340 19.27 2.58 7.64
C ASN A 340 20.05 3.42 8.65
#